data_893a7785f960e63ebe24d4aa3e2ca5a4
#
_entry.id   893a7785f960e63ebe24d4aa3e2ca5a4
#
_cell.length_a   1.000
_cell.length_b   1.000
_cell.length_c   1.000
_cell.angle_alpha   90.00
_cell.angle_beta   90.00
_cell.angle_gamma   90.00
#
_symmetry.space_group_name_H-M   'P 1'
#
loop_
_entity.id
_entity.type
_entity.pdbx_description
1 polymer ?
#
loop_
_entity_poly.entity_id
_entity_poly.type
_entity_poly.pdbx_seq_one_letter_code
_entity_poly.pdbx_strand_id
1 'polypeptide(L)'
;FQLSLNMLAVTRLVMGNINIAAATAMQVLDPQGRETAISYGANVVMPNLTPLQYREGYQLYDKKPGLKDDPETFGLKLEERINSKGREVGWNLSGSSRKWLNRTGNCQEGYDGRKSSGGPSVIWMKPSESQNYE
;
A
#
# COMPACT_ATOMS: atom_id res chain seq x y z
N PHE A 1 15.20 -10.31 -5.64
CA PHE A 1 14.53 -9.54 -4.58
C PHE A 1 15.29 -8.25 -4.26
N GLN A 2 16.60 -8.34 -3.89
CA GLN A 2 17.41 -7.16 -3.51
C GLN A 2 17.47 -6.09 -4.59
N LEU A 3 17.56 -6.47 -5.87
CA LEU A 3 17.54 -5.51 -6.98
C LEU A 3 16.23 -4.69 -7.01
N SER A 4 15.10 -5.34 -6.79
CA SER A 4 13.79 -4.66 -6.73
C SER A 4 13.73 -3.67 -5.57
N LEU A 5 14.26 -4.03 -4.41
CA LEU A 5 14.35 -3.12 -3.25
C LEU A 5 15.24 -1.92 -3.54
N ASN A 6 16.39 -2.14 -4.15
CA ASN A 6 17.30 -1.07 -4.55
C ASN A 6 16.64 -0.11 -5.56
N MET A 7 15.88 -0.64 -6.52
CA MET A 7 15.13 0.16 -7.48
C MET A 7 14.06 1.02 -6.79
N LEU A 8 13.34 0.48 -5.79
CA LEU A 8 12.40 1.25 -4.99
C LEU A 8 13.08 2.42 -4.27
N ALA A 9 14.22 2.14 -3.62
CA ALA A 9 14.97 3.15 -2.89
C ALA A 9 15.49 4.26 -3.84
N VAL A 10 16.10 3.89 -4.96
CA VAL A 10 16.58 4.86 -5.97
C VAL A 10 15.40 5.68 -6.51
N THR A 11 14.28 5.03 -6.85
CA THR A 11 13.09 5.72 -7.34
C THR A 11 12.59 6.74 -6.30
N ARG A 12 12.56 6.37 -5.03
CA ARG A 12 12.16 7.28 -3.94
C ARG A 12 13.12 8.47 -3.81
N LEU A 13 14.41 8.25 -3.89
CA LEU A 13 15.42 9.32 -3.83
C LEU A 13 15.33 10.28 -5.01
N VAL A 14 15.19 9.76 -6.21
CA VAL A 14 15.15 10.55 -7.44
C VAL A 14 13.81 11.27 -7.63
N MET A 15 12.70 10.56 -7.42
CA MET A 15 11.36 11.06 -7.72
C MET A 15 10.68 11.78 -6.53
N GLY A 16 11.22 11.63 -5.33
CA GLY A 16 10.72 12.28 -4.11
C GLY A 16 9.28 11.90 -3.78
N ASN A 17 8.39 12.88 -3.77
CA ASN A 17 7.00 12.78 -3.27
C ASN A 17 6.02 12.18 -4.29
N ILE A 18 6.30 10.99 -4.80
CA ILE A 18 5.41 10.21 -5.66
C ILE A 18 4.83 9.01 -4.90
N ASN A 19 3.76 8.43 -5.43
CA ASN A 19 3.26 7.16 -4.95
C ASN A 19 4.03 6.00 -5.58
N ILE A 20 4.53 5.10 -4.73
CA ILE A 20 5.26 3.89 -5.14
C ILE A 20 4.58 2.70 -4.47
N ALA A 21 4.09 1.76 -5.28
CA ALA A 21 3.39 0.58 -4.78
C ALA A 21 4.36 -0.48 -4.25
N ALA A 22 4.05 -1.02 -3.06
CA ALA A 22 4.61 -2.27 -2.59
C ALA A 22 3.87 -3.42 -3.28
N ALA A 23 4.44 -3.91 -4.39
CA ALA A 23 3.79 -4.92 -5.22
C ALA A 23 3.55 -6.24 -4.46
N THR A 24 2.38 -6.83 -4.65
CA THR A 24 2.03 -8.13 -4.05
C THR A 24 3.03 -9.24 -4.45
N ALA A 25 3.59 -9.16 -5.65
CA ALA A 25 4.61 -10.08 -6.13
C ALA A 25 5.87 -10.13 -5.25
N MET A 26 6.19 -9.07 -4.50
CA MET A 26 7.30 -9.06 -3.54
C MET A 26 7.12 -10.13 -2.43
N GLN A 27 5.88 -10.47 -2.08
CA GLN A 27 5.59 -11.53 -1.11
C GLN A 27 5.80 -12.95 -1.65
N VAL A 28 5.89 -13.13 -2.96
CA VAL A 28 6.27 -14.42 -3.56
C VAL A 28 7.74 -14.71 -3.30
N LEU A 29 8.55 -13.67 -3.30
CA LEU A 29 10.01 -13.76 -3.10
C LEU A 29 10.38 -13.79 -1.61
N ASP A 30 9.62 -13.11 -0.78
CA ASP A 30 9.80 -13.04 0.67
C ASP A 30 8.43 -12.84 1.34
N PRO A 31 8.02 -13.64 2.34
CA PRO A 31 6.74 -13.47 3.04
C PRO A 31 6.50 -12.06 3.62
N GLN A 32 7.57 -11.34 3.97
CA GLN A 32 7.53 -9.95 4.41
C GLN A 32 7.93 -8.95 3.30
N GLY A 33 7.92 -9.38 2.05
CA GLY A 33 8.44 -8.60 0.92
C GLY A 33 7.75 -7.25 0.73
N ARG A 34 6.45 -7.13 1.01
CA ARG A 34 5.74 -5.84 0.94
C ARG A 34 6.15 -4.88 2.05
N GLU A 35 6.26 -5.38 3.27
CA GLU A 35 6.68 -4.60 4.43
C GLU A 35 8.14 -4.15 4.29
N THR A 36 8.97 -5.01 3.75
CA THR A 36 10.35 -4.65 3.38
C THR A 36 10.37 -3.56 2.30
N ALA A 37 9.52 -3.68 1.26
CA ALA A 37 9.39 -2.65 0.23
C ALA A 37 8.96 -1.27 0.80
N ILE A 38 8.10 -1.25 1.82
CA ILE A 38 7.72 -0.02 2.53
C ILE A 38 8.94 0.62 3.19
N SER A 39 9.81 -0.18 3.82
CA SER A 39 11.05 0.32 4.43
C SER A 39 12.03 0.88 3.39
N TYR A 40 11.94 0.42 2.14
CA TYR A 40 12.73 0.90 1.00
C TYR A 40 12.07 2.03 0.20
N GLY A 41 10.97 2.61 0.69
CA GLY A 41 10.39 3.82 0.11
C GLY A 41 9.04 3.63 -0.60
N ALA A 42 8.48 2.43 -0.67
CA ALA A 42 7.09 2.24 -1.08
C ALA A 42 6.15 2.88 -0.04
N ASN A 43 5.02 3.43 -0.50
CA ASN A 43 4.05 4.09 0.35
C ASN A 43 2.60 3.77 -0.02
N VAL A 44 2.38 2.87 -0.95
CA VAL A 44 1.04 2.40 -1.34
C VAL A 44 1.00 0.89 -1.25
N VAL A 45 -0.01 0.36 -0.58
CA VAL A 45 -0.29 -1.08 -0.53
C VAL A 45 -1.66 -1.33 -1.11
N MET A 46 -1.74 -2.29 -2.02
CA MET A 46 -2.99 -2.71 -2.65
C MET A 46 -3.45 -4.04 -2.04
N PRO A 47 -4.51 -4.05 -1.23
CA PRO A 47 -5.08 -5.28 -0.72
C PRO A 47 -5.81 -6.06 -1.83
N ASN A 48 -5.91 -7.38 -1.67
CA ASN A 48 -6.74 -8.19 -2.55
C ASN A 48 -8.18 -8.19 -2.06
N LEU A 49 -9.03 -7.39 -2.68
CA LEU A 49 -10.45 -7.24 -2.35
C LEU A 49 -11.37 -8.16 -3.19
N THR A 50 -10.81 -8.96 -4.09
CA THR A 50 -11.57 -9.92 -4.87
C THR A 50 -12.30 -10.90 -3.93
N PRO A 51 -13.62 -11.10 -4.05
CA PRO A 51 -14.34 -12.09 -3.25
C PRO A 51 -13.72 -13.49 -3.40
N LEU A 52 -13.73 -14.27 -2.31
CA LEU A 52 -13.04 -15.57 -2.23
C LEU A 52 -13.41 -16.51 -3.39
N GLN A 53 -14.70 -16.55 -3.75
CA GLN A 53 -15.25 -17.39 -4.80
C GLN A 53 -14.66 -17.13 -6.20
N TYR A 54 -14.11 -15.94 -6.45
CA TYR A 54 -13.55 -15.57 -7.75
C TYR A 54 -12.01 -15.56 -7.76
N ARG A 55 -11.36 -15.76 -6.61
CA ARG A 55 -9.89 -15.60 -6.49
C ARG A 55 -9.11 -16.65 -7.25
N GLU A 56 -9.63 -17.88 -7.35
CA GLU A 56 -8.97 -18.94 -8.10
C GLU A 56 -8.84 -18.62 -9.58
N GLY A 57 -9.90 -18.02 -10.18
CA GLY A 57 -9.86 -17.53 -11.56
C GLY A 57 -8.94 -16.33 -11.79
N TYR A 58 -8.51 -15.67 -10.71
CA TYR A 58 -7.64 -14.47 -10.74
C TYR A 58 -6.21 -14.75 -10.30
N GLN A 59 -5.79 -16.00 -10.35
CA GLN A 59 -4.41 -16.38 -10.09
C GLN A 59 -3.53 -16.06 -11.31
N LEU A 60 -3.10 -14.80 -11.42
CA LEU A 60 -2.31 -14.31 -12.55
C LEU A 60 -0.87 -14.86 -12.59
N TYR A 61 -0.37 -15.40 -11.48
CA TYR A 61 0.97 -15.99 -11.34
C TYR A 61 0.98 -17.02 -10.21
N ASP A 62 1.92 -17.95 -10.28
CA ASP A 62 2.07 -19.02 -9.29
C ASP A 62 2.38 -18.47 -7.90
N LYS A 63 1.85 -19.13 -6.86
CA LYS A 63 2.03 -18.75 -5.44
C LYS A 63 1.59 -17.32 -5.11
N LYS A 64 0.64 -16.75 -5.86
CA LYS A 64 0.08 -15.43 -5.54
C LYS A 64 -0.42 -15.41 -4.09
N PRO A 65 0.08 -14.51 -3.22
CA PRO A 65 -0.36 -14.44 -1.83
C PRO A 65 -1.78 -13.88 -1.71
N GLY A 66 -2.45 -14.19 -0.61
CA GLY A 66 -3.77 -13.64 -0.30
C GLY A 66 -4.94 -14.35 -0.99
N LEU A 67 -4.74 -15.54 -1.59
CA LEU A 67 -5.84 -16.30 -2.20
C LEU A 67 -6.85 -16.82 -1.16
N LYS A 68 -6.38 -17.17 0.04
CA LYS A 68 -7.18 -17.73 1.13
C LYS A 68 -7.42 -16.75 2.28
N ASP A 69 -6.87 -15.54 2.21
CA ASP A 69 -7.01 -14.55 3.27
C ASP A 69 -8.45 -14.00 3.26
N ASP A 70 -9.07 -13.97 4.43
CA ASP A 70 -10.37 -13.35 4.61
C ASP A 70 -10.25 -11.83 4.41
N PRO A 71 -11.07 -11.21 3.53
CA PRO A 71 -11.02 -9.78 3.27
C PRO A 71 -11.22 -8.91 4.52
N GLU A 72 -12.05 -9.35 5.48
CA GLU A 72 -12.37 -8.59 6.68
C GLU A 72 -11.18 -8.53 7.65
N THR A 73 -10.53 -9.66 7.86
CA THR A 73 -9.37 -9.74 8.77
C THR A 73 -8.07 -9.29 8.12
N PHE A 74 -8.01 -9.28 6.79
CA PHE A 74 -6.81 -8.91 6.05
C PHE A 74 -6.38 -7.47 6.32
N GLY A 75 -7.36 -6.54 6.39
CA GLY A 75 -7.08 -5.12 6.66
C GLY A 75 -6.39 -4.91 8.01
N LEU A 76 -6.92 -5.52 9.07
CA LEU A 76 -6.37 -5.41 10.43
C LEU A 76 -4.95 -5.99 10.52
N LYS A 77 -4.75 -7.18 9.96
CA LYS A 77 -3.41 -7.83 9.92
C LYS A 77 -2.41 -7.01 9.10
N LEU A 78 -2.85 -6.37 8.02
CA LEU A 78 -2.00 -5.52 7.21
C LEU A 78 -1.59 -4.25 7.96
N GLU A 79 -2.53 -3.62 8.67
CA GLU A 79 -2.27 -2.45 9.49
C GLU A 79 -1.26 -2.76 10.60
N GLU A 80 -1.43 -3.87 11.33
CA GLU A 80 -0.49 -4.32 12.35
C GLU A 80 0.93 -4.52 11.78
N ARG A 81 1.04 -5.15 10.61
CA ARG A 81 2.31 -5.37 9.91
C ARG A 81 2.96 -4.05 9.45
N ILE A 82 2.18 -3.08 9.02
CA ILE A 82 2.65 -1.75 8.63
C ILE A 82 3.13 -0.99 9.88
N ASN A 83 2.36 -1.02 10.96
CA ASN A 83 2.70 -0.38 12.22
C ASN A 83 3.99 -0.95 12.82
N SER A 84 4.24 -2.27 12.67
CA SER A 84 5.49 -2.90 13.12
C SER A 84 6.74 -2.37 12.39
N LYS A 85 6.57 -1.72 11.25
CA LYS A 85 7.66 -1.05 10.49
C LYS A 85 7.76 0.46 10.81
N GLY A 86 7.10 0.93 11.89
CA GLY A 86 7.09 2.33 12.26
C GLY A 86 6.36 3.23 11.25
N ARG A 87 5.37 2.70 10.55
CA ARG A 87 4.53 3.41 9.58
C ARG A 87 3.08 3.33 9.99
N GLU A 88 2.30 4.33 9.60
CA GLU A 88 0.86 4.39 9.85
C GLU A 88 0.08 4.30 8.55
N VAL A 89 -1.12 3.73 8.63
CA VAL A 89 -2.05 3.67 7.51
C VAL A 89 -2.87 4.96 7.47
N GLY A 90 -2.86 5.65 6.34
CA GLY A 90 -3.63 6.88 6.13
C GLY A 90 -5.10 6.58 5.84
N TRP A 91 -5.87 6.19 6.85
CA TRP A 91 -7.30 5.97 6.74
C TRP A 91 -8.04 7.25 6.38
N ASN A 92 -8.99 7.16 5.46
CA ASN A 92 -9.84 8.27 5.03
C ASN A 92 -9.08 9.49 4.45
N LEU A 93 -7.80 9.31 4.10
CA LEU A 93 -7.01 10.34 3.44
C LEU A 93 -7.06 10.16 1.93
N SER A 94 -6.90 11.26 1.19
CA SER A 94 -6.74 11.20 -0.26
C SER A 94 -5.52 10.37 -0.64
N GLY A 95 -5.67 9.39 -1.52
CA GLY A 95 -4.58 8.59 -2.08
C GLY A 95 -3.70 9.34 -3.09
N SER A 96 -3.96 10.62 -3.33
CA SER A 96 -3.22 11.42 -4.30
C SER A 96 -1.80 11.70 -3.83
N SER A 97 -0.82 11.64 -4.74
CA SER A 97 0.55 11.99 -4.40
C SER A 97 0.68 13.49 -4.08
N ARG A 98 1.57 13.83 -3.15
CA ARG A 98 1.86 15.23 -2.82
C ARG A 98 2.26 16.04 -4.05
N LYS A 99 3.00 15.44 -4.98
CA LYS A 99 3.38 16.09 -6.23
C LYS A 99 2.17 16.48 -7.08
N TRP A 100 1.13 15.64 -7.11
CA TRP A 100 -0.11 15.92 -7.82
C TRP A 100 -0.92 17.01 -7.10
N LEU A 101 -1.07 16.91 -5.79
CA LEU A 101 -1.79 17.89 -4.96
C LEU A 101 -1.19 19.30 -5.10
N ASN A 102 0.14 19.42 -5.04
CA ASN A 102 0.83 20.69 -5.21
C ASN A 102 0.62 21.30 -6.61
N ARG A 103 0.54 20.45 -7.64
CA ARG A 103 0.34 20.91 -9.02
C ARG A 103 -1.09 21.37 -9.30
N THR A 104 -2.07 20.77 -8.66
CA THR A 104 -3.50 21.06 -8.90
C THR A 104 -4.07 22.11 -7.96
N GLY A 105 -3.29 22.62 -7.00
CA GLY A 105 -3.74 23.55 -5.98
C GLY A 105 -4.75 22.95 -4.98
N ASN A 106 -5.03 21.66 -5.07
CA ASN A 106 -5.96 20.93 -4.22
C ASN A 106 -5.26 20.47 -2.92
N CYS A 107 -4.67 21.41 -2.18
CA CYS A 107 -4.28 21.14 -0.80
C CYS A 107 -5.55 20.99 0.03
N GLN A 108 -5.99 19.78 0.32
CA GLN A 108 -6.96 19.59 1.39
C GLN A 108 -6.31 20.08 2.69
N GLU A 109 -6.83 21.16 3.24
CA GLU A 109 -6.51 21.64 4.58
C GLU A 109 -6.84 20.51 5.56
N GLY A 110 -5.84 19.92 6.19
CA GLY A 110 -6.00 18.84 7.17
C GLY A 110 -4.89 17.80 7.21
N TYR A 111 -4.07 17.71 6.19
CA TYR A 111 -2.89 16.83 6.24
C TYR A 111 -1.67 17.62 6.75
N ASP A 112 -1.58 17.82 8.06
CA ASP A 112 -0.34 18.24 8.69
C ASP A 112 0.62 17.04 8.78
N GLY A 113 1.45 16.89 7.75
CA GLY A 113 2.47 15.84 7.67
C GLY A 113 3.61 15.99 8.69
N ARG A 114 3.44 16.81 9.74
CA ARG A 114 4.46 17.13 10.75
C ARG A 114 4.30 16.40 12.08
N LYS A 115 3.29 15.54 12.25
CA LYS A 115 3.05 14.86 13.54
C LYS A 115 3.54 13.42 13.65
N SER A 116 4.16 12.84 12.62
CA SER A 116 4.86 11.58 12.79
C SER A 116 6.36 11.78 12.59
N SER A 117 7.14 11.53 13.61
CA SER A 117 8.60 11.47 13.59
C SER A 117 9.16 10.33 12.74
N GLY A 118 8.38 9.76 11.87
CA GLY A 118 8.72 8.67 10.98
C GLY A 118 8.12 8.85 9.61
N GLY A 119 8.89 9.20 8.62
CA GLY A 119 8.68 9.12 7.17
C GLY A 119 7.25 9.19 6.59
N PRO A 120 7.07 9.08 5.28
CA PRO A 120 5.75 9.20 4.63
C PRO A 120 4.78 8.10 5.07
N SER A 121 3.54 8.49 5.38
CA SER A 121 2.46 7.57 5.73
C SER A 121 2.19 6.58 4.59
N VAL A 122 1.88 5.35 4.95
CA VAL A 122 1.42 4.34 3.98
C VAL A 122 -0.05 4.62 3.69
N ILE A 123 -0.39 4.71 2.42
CA ILE A 123 -1.76 4.96 1.98
C ILE A 123 -2.41 3.62 1.62
N TRP A 124 -3.54 3.34 2.24
CA TRP A 124 -4.42 2.24 1.86
C TRP A 124 -5.78 2.79 1.44
N MET A 125 -6.27 2.39 0.27
CA MET A 125 -7.63 2.70 -0.14
C MET A 125 -8.58 1.69 0.51
N LYS A 126 -9.45 2.19 1.43
CA LYS A 126 -10.60 1.44 1.90
C LYS A 126 -11.52 1.18 0.70
N PRO A 127 -12.13 -0.01 0.56
CA PRO A 127 -13.22 -0.19 -0.39
C PRO A 127 -14.30 0.84 -0.04
N SER A 128 -14.83 1.54 -1.04
CA SER A 128 -16.07 2.29 -0.88
C SER A 128 -17.12 1.31 -0.34
N GLU A 129 -17.80 1.70 0.72
CA GLU A 129 -18.88 0.93 1.31
C GLU A 129 -19.80 0.45 0.18
N SER A 130 -20.01 -0.84 0.15
CA SER A 130 -20.83 -1.61 -0.77
C SER A 130 -21.87 -0.79 -1.53
N GLN A 131 -21.67 -0.58 -2.83
CA GLN A 131 -22.81 -0.56 -3.71
C GLN A 131 -23.36 -2.00 -3.72
N ASN A 132 -24.49 -2.20 -3.02
CA ASN A 132 -25.31 -3.38 -3.16
C ASN A 132 -25.72 -3.45 -4.61
N TYR A 133 -25.14 -4.38 -5.36
CA TYR A 133 -25.70 -4.80 -6.64
C TYR A 133 -26.80 -5.78 -6.28
N GLU A 134 -28.06 -5.31 -6.31
CA GLU A 134 -29.22 -6.14 -6.47
C GLU A 134 -29.23 -6.74 -7.89
#